data_14d32791953e411c21f8be23de2ef8b4
#
_entry.id   14d32791953e411c21f8be23de2ef8b4
#
_cell.length_a   1.000
_cell.length_b   1.000
_cell.length_c   1.000
_cell.angle_alpha   90.00
_cell.angle_beta   90.00
_cell.angle_gamma   90.00
#
_symmetry.space_group_name_H-M   'P 1'
#
loop_
_entity.id
_entity.type
_entity.pdbx_description
1 polymer ?
#
loop_
_entity_poly.entity_id
_entity_poly.type
_entity_poly.pdbx_seq_one_letter_code
_entity_poly.pdbx_strand_id
1 'polypeptide(L)'
;MDIKIDEIVKQVLSEIDTPSRPVQPKTTFVLEETPALTGREVGKTAVLDSQEDYMIKNYVLPEVGPKEILVCVEGCMISPSDVTEFLKERRAAGSSAQGQEGTGIIVKVGSENLQDAKGNVLKVGDKVIAAKKAGFGGVSTYGGRKANTVAPNGWFANYVVLPAGQQVYQVNGLDLESRLLITRSISIYTEVERMSKMCKLDADKTAVVLGCGMEGLLTVAALKTLGINKITVIDKESEKSRAMEFGAWEFIGSHGKNGVAGVKDKIRAAAGDMADAVFICTDSPMGRNVARRFMKNSGSICEMGFLCGWRRTPTARYFEDSMPAGGRFYAARDYENCMNFLAKAAEMKLPLYKLITHRYKLEEINEAMWTVVREEGLGIAVFNR
;
A
#
# COMPACT_ATOMS: atom_id res chain seq x y z
N MET A 1 -30.85 0.39 29.02
CA MET A 1 -29.60 1.12 29.22
C MET A 1 -29.22 1.71 27.85
N ASP A 2 -29.68 2.93 27.61
CA ASP A 2 -29.30 3.64 26.39
C ASP A 2 -27.89 4.19 26.60
N ILE A 3 -26.91 3.46 26.10
CA ILE A 3 -25.55 3.97 26.00
C ILE A 3 -25.59 5.08 24.98
N LYS A 4 -25.39 6.32 25.44
CA LYS A 4 -25.36 7.49 24.56
C LYS A 4 -24.21 7.35 23.57
N ILE A 5 -24.54 7.03 22.34
CA ILE A 5 -23.59 6.85 21.24
C ILE A 5 -22.69 8.08 21.10
N ASP A 6 -23.18 9.27 21.44
CA ASP A 6 -22.40 10.52 21.42
C ASP A 6 -21.25 10.56 22.45
N GLU A 7 -21.38 9.85 23.57
CA GLU A 7 -20.27 9.73 24.56
C GLU A 7 -19.20 8.79 24.08
N ILE A 8 -19.57 7.68 23.42
CA ILE A 8 -18.60 6.76 22.80
C ILE A 8 -17.87 7.47 21.67
N VAL A 9 -18.56 8.24 20.86
CA VAL A 9 -17.97 9.03 19.78
C VAL A 9 -16.97 10.06 20.32
N LYS A 10 -17.31 10.76 21.40
CA LYS A 10 -16.40 11.72 22.05
C LYS A 10 -15.17 11.02 22.66
N GLN A 11 -15.36 9.87 23.28
CA GLN A 11 -14.26 9.12 23.89
C GLN A 11 -13.28 8.59 22.84
N VAL A 12 -13.78 8.05 21.73
CA VAL A 12 -12.94 7.57 20.63
C VAL A 12 -12.23 8.73 19.91
N LEU A 13 -12.89 9.88 19.76
CA LEU A 13 -12.24 11.08 19.18
C LEU A 13 -11.15 11.64 20.10
N SER A 14 -11.31 11.56 21.44
CA SER A 14 -10.29 11.98 22.38
C SER A 14 -9.09 11.01 22.41
N GLU A 15 -9.29 9.73 22.11
CA GLU A 15 -8.20 8.74 21.99
C GLU A 15 -7.38 8.91 20.72
N ILE A 16 -7.98 9.46 19.65
CA ILE A 16 -7.28 9.78 18.39
C ILE A 16 -6.38 11.03 18.55
N ASP A 17 -6.75 11.94 19.42
CA ASP A 17 -5.97 13.16 19.70
C ASP A 17 -4.89 12.96 20.78
N THR A 18 -4.71 11.74 21.29
CA THR A 18 -3.59 11.46 22.22
C THR A 18 -2.30 11.46 21.41
N PRO A 19 -1.36 12.38 21.65
CA PRO A 19 -0.10 12.39 20.93
C PRO A 19 0.61 11.06 21.17
N SER A 20 0.91 10.35 20.10
CA SER A 20 1.73 9.15 20.12
C SER A 20 2.98 9.45 20.92
N ARG A 21 3.31 8.55 21.86
CA ARG A 21 4.53 8.61 22.68
C ARG A 21 5.70 9.08 21.82
N PRO A 22 6.47 10.10 22.22
CA PRO A 22 7.66 10.49 21.48
C PRO A 22 8.68 9.35 21.58
N VAL A 23 8.74 8.51 20.57
CA VAL A 23 9.76 7.49 20.44
C VAL A 23 10.96 8.17 19.82
N GLN A 24 12.06 8.25 20.56
CA GLN A 24 13.32 8.72 20.00
C GLN A 24 13.82 7.65 19.01
N PRO A 25 14.07 7.99 17.75
CA PRO A 25 14.62 7.03 16.79
C PRO A 25 16.00 6.57 17.28
N LYS A 26 16.19 5.26 17.32
CA LYS A 26 17.51 4.67 17.53
C LYS A 26 18.34 4.93 16.27
N THR A 27 19.27 5.85 16.33
CA THR A 27 20.08 6.33 15.20
C THR A 27 21.36 5.55 14.95
N THR A 28 21.53 4.37 15.48
CA THR A 28 22.80 3.67 15.33
C THR A 28 22.64 2.40 14.50
N PHE A 29 23.01 2.49 13.22
CA PHE A 29 23.24 1.33 12.40
C PHE A 29 24.58 0.69 12.78
N VAL A 30 24.54 -0.52 13.30
CA VAL A 30 25.76 -1.34 13.44
C VAL A 30 25.87 -2.19 12.18
N LEU A 31 26.86 -1.88 11.34
CA LEU A 31 27.28 -2.79 10.29
C LEU A 31 27.95 -4.00 10.97
N GLU A 32 27.27 -5.14 10.98
CA GLU A 32 27.92 -6.38 11.35
C GLU A 32 28.97 -6.72 10.30
N GLU A 33 30.26 -6.66 10.65
CA GLU A 33 31.35 -7.14 9.80
C GLU A 33 31.24 -8.66 9.70
N THR A 34 30.73 -9.13 8.56
CA THR A 34 30.71 -10.56 8.26
C THR A 34 32.12 -10.98 7.84
N PRO A 35 32.77 -11.92 8.54
CA PRO A 35 34.10 -12.39 8.14
C PRO A 35 34.06 -13.01 6.74
N ALA A 36 35.07 -12.71 5.92
CA ALA A 36 35.43 -13.38 4.66
C ALA A 36 34.48 -13.20 3.46
N LEU A 37 34.13 -11.97 3.12
CA LEU A 37 33.49 -11.65 1.82
C LEU A 37 34.52 -11.25 0.72
N THR A 38 35.79 -11.42 0.96
CA THR A 38 36.88 -11.08 0.00
C THR A 38 36.73 -11.89 -1.29
N GLY A 39 36.57 -11.19 -2.39
CA GLY A 39 36.54 -11.78 -3.75
C GLY A 39 35.16 -12.22 -4.25
N ARG A 40 34.07 -11.95 -3.55
CA ARG A 40 32.69 -12.21 -3.99
C ARG A 40 31.88 -10.92 -4.12
N GLU A 41 30.94 -10.90 -5.06
CA GLU A 41 30.01 -9.79 -5.18
C GLU A 41 29.10 -9.74 -3.94
N VAL A 42 28.97 -8.57 -3.33
CA VAL A 42 28.28 -8.35 -2.06
C VAL A 42 27.16 -7.37 -2.22
N GLY A 43 26.01 -7.69 -1.65
CA GLY A 43 24.87 -6.80 -1.53
C GLY A 43 24.59 -6.46 -0.07
N LYS A 44 23.72 -5.46 0.14
CA LYS A 44 23.18 -5.08 1.45
C LYS A 44 21.70 -5.39 1.51
N THR A 45 21.20 -5.76 2.68
CA THR A 45 19.78 -5.96 2.96
C THR A 45 19.43 -5.46 4.35
N ALA A 46 18.24 -4.90 4.49
CA ALA A 46 17.67 -4.58 5.79
C ALA A 46 17.02 -5.83 6.38
N VAL A 47 17.46 -6.23 7.55
CA VAL A 47 16.94 -7.36 8.31
C VAL A 47 16.32 -6.81 9.59
N LEU A 48 15.09 -7.17 9.82
CA LEU A 48 14.42 -6.80 11.05
C LEU A 48 14.94 -7.69 12.19
N ASP A 49 15.84 -7.15 12.99
CA ASP A 49 16.57 -7.89 14.04
C ASP A 49 15.74 -8.03 15.31
N SER A 50 15.15 -6.95 15.75
CA SER A 50 14.28 -6.88 16.92
C SER A 50 13.02 -6.08 16.60
N GLN A 51 12.13 -5.94 17.57
CA GLN A 51 11.00 -5.05 17.43
C GLN A 51 11.48 -3.63 17.13
N GLU A 52 10.89 -3.02 16.11
CA GLU A 52 11.14 -1.63 15.74
C GLU A 52 12.59 -1.31 15.35
N ASP A 53 13.36 -2.32 14.94
CA ASP A 53 14.77 -2.15 14.61
C ASP A 53 15.25 -3.01 13.45
N TYR A 54 15.59 -2.34 12.34
CA TYR A 54 16.25 -2.94 11.20
C TYR A 54 17.77 -2.79 11.32
N MET A 55 18.48 -3.86 11.05
CA MET A 55 19.92 -3.86 10.86
C MET A 55 20.24 -4.05 9.38
N ILE A 56 21.24 -3.31 8.90
CA ILE A 56 21.78 -3.50 7.56
C ILE A 56 22.84 -4.59 7.61
N LYS A 57 22.59 -5.69 6.90
CA LYS A 57 23.53 -6.82 6.81
C LYS A 57 24.06 -6.97 5.40
N ASN A 58 25.35 -7.27 5.29
CA ASN A 58 25.97 -7.66 4.03
C ASN A 58 25.67 -9.13 3.75
N TYR A 59 25.51 -9.46 2.47
CA TYR A 59 25.35 -10.84 2.03
C TYR A 59 26.06 -11.07 0.69
N VAL A 60 26.46 -12.31 0.46
CA VAL A 60 27.02 -12.72 -0.84
C VAL A 60 25.88 -12.85 -1.84
N LEU A 61 26.03 -12.27 -3.02
CA LEU A 61 25.04 -12.41 -4.08
C LEU A 61 24.85 -13.89 -4.41
N PRO A 62 23.60 -14.38 -4.42
CA PRO A 62 23.32 -15.77 -4.73
C PRO A 62 23.55 -16.06 -6.21
N GLU A 63 23.89 -17.31 -6.51
CA GLU A 63 23.84 -17.79 -7.88
C GLU A 63 22.41 -17.77 -8.39
N VAL A 64 22.25 -17.35 -9.64
CA VAL A 64 20.94 -17.29 -10.30
C VAL A 64 20.63 -18.66 -10.89
N GLY A 65 19.55 -19.24 -10.45
CA GLY A 65 19.07 -20.53 -10.99
C GLY A 65 18.55 -20.40 -12.43
N PRO A 66 18.35 -21.53 -13.14
CA PRO A 66 17.95 -21.53 -14.55
C PRO A 66 16.67 -20.75 -14.84
N LYS A 67 15.72 -20.71 -13.89
CA LYS A 67 14.41 -20.03 -13.99
C LYS A 67 14.32 -18.76 -13.16
N GLU A 68 15.45 -18.16 -12.82
CA GLU A 68 15.50 -16.98 -11.95
C GLU A 68 16.16 -15.80 -12.65
N ILE A 69 15.89 -14.62 -12.14
CA ILE A 69 16.55 -13.37 -12.51
C ILE A 69 17.11 -12.71 -11.27
N LEU A 70 18.26 -12.05 -11.40
CA LEU A 70 18.81 -11.16 -10.38
C LEU A 70 18.45 -9.72 -10.75
N VAL A 71 17.80 -9.04 -9.86
CA VAL A 71 17.37 -7.65 -10.03
C VAL A 71 18.16 -6.76 -9.08
N CYS A 72 18.83 -5.74 -9.64
CA CYS A 72 19.36 -4.62 -8.87
C CYS A 72 18.18 -3.72 -8.49
N VAL A 73 17.88 -3.61 -7.20
CA VAL A 73 16.76 -2.84 -6.69
C VAL A 73 17.05 -1.35 -6.80
N GLU A 74 16.17 -0.61 -7.42
CA GLU A 74 16.25 0.85 -7.49
C GLU A 74 15.44 1.52 -6.39
N GLY A 75 14.31 0.92 -6.01
CA GLY A 75 13.48 1.46 -4.93
C GLY A 75 12.37 0.49 -4.51
N CYS A 76 11.86 0.72 -3.29
CA CYS A 76 10.75 -0.01 -2.71
C CYS A 76 9.88 0.94 -1.89
N MET A 77 8.56 0.84 -2.03
CA MET A 77 7.63 1.55 -1.15
C MET A 77 7.40 0.75 0.13
N ILE A 78 7.30 1.46 1.24
CA ILE A 78 6.91 0.86 2.52
C ILE A 78 5.41 0.61 2.49
N SER A 79 5.02 -0.65 2.67
CA SER A 79 3.62 -1.06 2.71
C SER A 79 3.10 -1.12 4.16
N PRO A 80 1.77 -1.02 4.38
CA PRO A 80 1.19 -1.20 5.72
C PRO A 80 1.57 -2.54 6.37
N SER A 81 1.77 -3.59 5.57
CA SER A 81 2.21 -4.89 6.09
C SER A 81 3.67 -4.87 6.58
N ASP A 82 4.54 -4.07 5.97
CA ASP A 82 5.92 -3.89 6.45
C ASP A 82 5.92 -3.19 7.82
N VAL A 83 5.06 -2.18 7.99
CA VAL A 83 4.88 -1.49 9.28
C VAL A 83 4.34 -2.43 10.35
N THR A 84 3.36 -3.27 9.98
CA THR A 84 2.83 -4.28 10.91
C THR A 84 3.92 -5.21 11.41
N GLU A 85 4.78 -5.69 10.51
CA GLU A 85 5.91 -6.55 10.89
C GLU A 85 6.94 -5.80 11.75
N PHE A 86 7.20 -4.53 11.43
CA PHE A 86 8.12 -3.66 12.17
C PHE A 86 7.70 -3.49 13.63
N LEU A 87 6.40 -3.30 13.89
CA LEU A 87 5.86 -3.04 15.22
C LEU A 87 5.56 -4.32 16.04
N LYS A 88 5.71 -5.52 15.50
CA LYS A 88 5.39 -6.77 16.22
C LYS A 88 6.33 -7.04 17.39
N GLU A 89 5.77 -7.25 18.58
CA GLU A 89 6.50 -7.57 19.82
C GLU A 89 7.19 -8.95 19.78
N ARG A 90 6.63 -9.93 19.06
CA ARG A 90 7.16 -11.31 18.97
C ARG A 90 7.20 -11.77 17.53
N ARG A 91 8.32 -12.32 17.14
CA ARG A 91 8.54 -12.92 15.82
C ARG A 91 8.92 -14.37 15.93
N ALA A 92 8.50 -15.16 14.93
CA ALA A 92 9.08 -16.47 14.74
C ALA A 92 10.54 -16.32 14.32
N ALA A 93 11.43 -17.12 14.88
CA ALA A 93 12.83 -17.15 14.47
C ALA A 93 12.92 -17.39 12.95
N GLY A 94 13.67 -16.56 12.24
CA GLY A 94 13.78 -16.64 10.78
C GLY A 94 12.75 -15.81 10.02
N SER A 95 12.16 -14.79 10.62
CA SER A 95 11.22 -13.90 9.94
C SER A 95 11.93 -13.12 8.84
N SER A 96 11.46 -13.25 7.86
CA SER A 96 11.08 -13.02 6.49
C SER A 96 11.57 -11.72 5.89
N ALA A 97 11.68 -11.80 4.63
CA ALA A 97 11.74 -10.79 3.61
C ALA A 97 10.88 -9.57 3.91
N GLN A 98 11.52 -8.45 3.90
CA GLN A 98 10.91 -7.16 4.11
C GLN A 98 10.94 -6.35 2.81
N GLY A 99 9.91 -5.53 2.63
CA GLY A 99 9.71 -4.79 1.39
C GLY A 99 8.98 -5.61 0.33
N GLN A 100 7.76 -5.19 -0.01
CA GLN A 100 6.88 -5.96 -0.89
C GLN A 100 6.55 -5.26 -2.20
N GLU A 101 6.86 -3.98 -2.31
CA GLU A 101 6.43 -3.11 -3.41
C GLU A 101 7.64 -2.44 -4.06
N GLY A 102 8.50 -3.26 -4.67
CA GLY A 102 9.76 -2.80 -5.24
C GLY A 102 9.85 -2.87 -6.76
N THR A 103 10.84 -2.16 -7.28
CA THR A 103 11.22 -2.15 -8.68
C THR A 103 12.74 -2.09 -8.84
N GLY A 104 13.23 -2.55 -9.98
CA GLY A 104 14.65 -2.53 -10.27
C GLY A 104 14.96 -2.92 -11.70
N ILE A 105 16.25 -3.13 -11.96
CA ILE A 105 16.82 -3.47 -13.27
C ILE A 105 17.37 -4.89 -13.21
N ILE A 106 17.04 -5.72 -14.19
CA ILE A 106 17.62 -7.05 -14.33
C ILE A 106 19.11 -6.93 -14.62
N VAL A 107 19.96 -7.54 -13.80
CA VAL A 107 21.42 -7.57 -13.96
C VAL A 107 21.93 -8.96 -14.34
N LYS A 108 21.15 -10.02 -14.10
CA LYS A 108 21.47 -11.38 -14.53
C LYS A 108 20.20 -12.16 -14.80
N VAL A 109 20.23 -12.97 -15.84
CA VAL A 109 19.12 -13.87 -16.24
C VAL A 109 19.64 -15.30 -16.18
N GLY A 110 18.80 -16.23 -15.73
CA GLY A 110 19.11 -17.66 -15.73
C GLY A 110 19.30 -18.23 -17.13
N SER A 111 19.60 -19.52 -17.20
CA SER A 111 19.98 -20.17 -18.46
C SER A 111 18.81 -20.49 -19.40
N GLU A 112 17.56 -20.46 -18.92
CA GLU A 112 16.38 -20.68 -19.76
C GLU A 112 15.96 -19.37 -20.47
N ASN A 113 15.20 -19.51 -21.55
CA ASN A 113 14.58 -18.36 -22.22
C ASN A 113 13.39 -17.85 -21.40
N LEU A 114 13.66 -16.95 -20.47
CA LEU A 114 12.71 -16.51 -19.48
C LEU A 114 11.79 -15.41 -20.02
N GLN A 115 10.53 -15.49 -19.67
CA GLN A 115 9.51 -14.52 -20.06
C GLN A 115 8.86 -13.91 -18.81
N ASP A 116 8.34 -12.70 -18.97
CA ASP A 116 7.49 -12.05 -17.98
C ASP A 116 6.05 -12.59 -18.03
N ALA A 117 5.17 -12.05 -17.20
CA ALA A 117 3.76 -12.45 -17.14
C ALA A 117 2.97 -12.16 -18.43
N LYS A 118 3.51 -11.36 -19.34
CA LYS A 118 2.91 -11.01 -20.66
C LYS A 118 3.50 -11.80 -21.80
N GLY A 119 4.49 -12.65 -21.54
CA GLY A 119 5.22 -13.40 -22.57
C GLY A 119 6.39 -12.65 -23.19
N ASN A 120 6.76 -11.47 -22.67
CA ASN A 120 7.93 -10.75 -23.16
C ASN A 120 9.20 -11.41 -22.66
N VAL A 121 10.19 -11.61 -23.55
CA VAL A 121 11.49 -12.18 -23.18
C VAL A 121 12.23 -11.21 -22.27
N LEU A 122 12.66 -11.73 -21.11
CA LEU A 122 13.42 -10.98 -20.12
C LEU A 122 14.91 -10.99 -20.45
N LYS A 123 15.56 -9.85 -20.32
CA LYS A 123 17.00 -9.67 -20.58
C LYS A 123 17.63 -8.68 -19.61
N VAL A 124 18.94 -8.74 -19.51
CA VAL A 124 19.72 -7.77 -18.73
C VAL A 124 19.43 -6.35 -19.23
N GLY A 125 19.23 -5.43 -18.29
CA GLY A 125 18.85 -4.05 -18.54
C GLY A 125 17.34 -3.78 -18.52
N ASP A 126 16.50 -4.81 -18.54
CA ASP A 126 15.06 -4.61 -18.43
C ASP A 126 14.68 -4.11 -17.04
N LYS A 127 13.79 -3.12 -17.02
CA LYS A 127 13.17 -2.60 -15.81
C LYS A 127 11.95 -3.45 -15.47
N VAL A 128 11.86 -3.89 -14.22
CA VAL A 128 10.82 -4.82 -13.79
C VAL A 128 10.20 -4.40 -12.47
N ILE A 129 8.95 -4.79 -12.31
CA ILE A 129 8.23 -4.88 -11.04
C ILE A 129 7.82 -6.32 -10.82
N ALA A 130 7.59 -6.71 -9.57
CA ALA A 130 7.06 -8.03 -9.27
C ALA A 130 5.77 -7.96 -8.49
N ALA A 131 4.85 -8.87 -8.80
CA ALA A 131 3.62 -9.02 -8.06
C ALA A 131 3.89 -9.52 -6.65
N LYS A 132 3.21 -8.95 -5.68
CA LYS A 132 3.13 -9.52 -4.34
C LYS A 132 2.49 -10.91 -4.41
N LYS A 133 3.21 -11.92 -3.99
CA LYS A 133 2.66 -13.27 -3.86
C LYS A 133 1.84 -13.35 -2.56
N ALA A 134 0.53 -13.37 -2.66
CA ALA A 134 -0.32 -13.69 -1.52
C ALA A 134 -0.15 -15.17 -1.18
N GLY A 135 0.62 -15.47 -0.14
CA GLY A 135 0.67 -16.81 0.45
C GLY A 135 -0.51 -16.99 1.39
N PHE A 136 -1.33 -18.02 1.18
CA PHE A 136 -2.15 -18.57 2.24
C PHE A 136 -1.20 -19.07 3.34
N GLY A 137 -1.25 -18.46 4.53
CA GLY A 137 -0.43 -18.86 5.66
C GLY A 137 0.66 -17.89 6.10
N GLY A 138 0.65 -16.63 5.68
CA GLY A 138 1.39 -15.54 6.34
C GLY A 138 2.88 -15.44 6.03
N VAL A 139 3.43 -16.23 5.10
CA VAL A 139 4.80 -16.10 4.63
C VAL A 139 4.77 -15.77 3.14
N SER A 140 4.90 -14.47 2.83
CA SER A 140 5.14 -14.02 1.47
C SER A 140 6.58 -14.38 1.09
N THR A 141 6.79 -15.49 0.42
CA THR A 141 8.09 -15.85 -0.13
C THR A 141 8.28 -15.16 -1.47
N TYR A 142 8.76 -13.91 -1.47
CA TYR A 142 9.38 -13.36 -2.65
C TYR A 142 10.71 -14.11 -2.85
N GLY A 143 10.90 -14.72 -4.01
CA GLY A 143 12.13 -15.38 -4.36
C GLY A 143 12.24 -16.88 -4.05
N GLY A 144 11.16 -17.55 -3.63
CA GLY A 144 11.09 -19.03 -3.61
C GLY A 144 12.08 -19.77 -2.71
N ARG A 145 12.98 -19.10 -2.03
CA ARG A 145 13.98 -19.69 -1.13
C ARG A 145 13.46 -19.72 0.30
N LYS A 146 13.63 -20.86 0.97
CA LYS A 146 13.29 -21.00 2.39
C LYS A 146 14.10 -20.02 3.24
N ALA A 147 13.52 -19.51 4.31
CA ALA A 147 14.06 -18.51 5.22
C ALA A 147 15.47 -18.77 5.82
N ASN A 148 16.07 -19.91 5.56
CA ASN A 148 17.37 -20.31 6.09
C ASN A 148 18.55 -19.96 5.18
N THR A 149 18.35 -19.29 4.05
CA THR A 149 19.44 -18.82 3.19
C THR A 149 19.64 -17.32 3.39
N VAL A 150 20.89 -16.91 3.48
CA VAL A 150 21.33 -15.51 3.71
C VAL A 150 20.94 -14.53 2.58
N ALA A 151 20.23 -15.01 1.55
CA ALA A 151 19.76 -14.19 0.45
C ALA A 151 18.48 -13.42 0.86
N PRO A 152 18.43 -12.11 0.60
CA PRO A 152 17.24 -11.31 0.92
C PRO A 152 16.04 -11.79 0.11
N ASN A 153 14.95 -12.00 0.80
CA ASN A 153 13.68 -12.41 0.21
C ASN A 153 12.72 -11.23 0.00
N GLY A 154 13.20 -10.00 0.05
CA GLY A 154 12.41 -8.78 -0.05
C GLY A 154 13.18 -7.63 -0.71
N TRP A 155 12.42 -6.57 -1.00
CA TRP A 155 12.93 -5.42 -1.75
C TRP A 155 13.69 -4.38 -0.91
N PHE A 156 13.75 -4.53 0.43
CA PHE A 156 14.65 -3.71 1.25
C PHE A 156 16.07 -4.26 1.18
N ALA A 157 16.60 -4.31 -0.03
CA ALA A 157 17.92 -4.83 -0.36
C ALA A 157 18.47 -4.18 -1.62
N ASN A 158 19.79 -4.27 -1.86
CA ASN A 158 20.37 -3.80 -3.13
C ASN A 158 20.04 -4.73 -4.29
N TYR A 159 19.87 -6.02 -4.02
CA TYR A 159 19.56 -7.02 -5.04
C TYR A 159 18.54 -8.01 -4.53
N VAL A 160 17.70 -8.52 -5.41
CA VAL A 160 16.74 -9.57 -5.12
C VAL A 160 16.76 -10.60 -6.25
N VAL A 161 16.66 -11.89 -5.88
CA VAL A 161 16.47 -12.97 -6.85
C VAL A 161 14.99 -13.27 -6.95
N LEU A 162 14.46 -13.21 -8.15
CA LEU A 162 13.05 -13.45 -8.44
C LEU A 162 12.92 -14.66 -9.37
N PRO A 163 11.92 -15.53 -9.17
CA PRO A 163 11.51 -16.48 -10.19
C PRO A 163 10.92 -15.73 -11.36
N ALA A 164 11.38 -16.02 -12.58
CA ALA A 164 10.76 -15.49 -13.79
C ALA A 164 9.34 -16.05 -13.99
N GLY A 165 8.57 -15.41 -14.86
CA GLY A 165 7.23 -15.86 -15.23
C GLY A 165 6.11 -14.97 -14.68
N GLN A 166 5.00 -15.56 -14.30
CA GLN A 166 3.74 -14.87 -14.05
C GLN A 166 3.73 -13.76 -12.97
N GLN A 167 4.83 -13.56 -12.27
CA GLN A 167 4.92 -12.57 -11.19
C GLN A 167 5.84 -11.40 -11.50
N VAL A 168 6.55 -11.44 -12.62
CA VAL A 168 7.46 -10.38 -13.06
C VAL A 168 6.82 -9.68 -14.27
N TYR A 169 6.86 -8.35 -14.25
CA TYR A 169 6.34 -7.52 -15.33
C TYR A 169 7.42 -6.57 -15.80
N GLN A 170 7.69 -6.59 -17.12
CA GLN A 170 8.58 -5.65 -17.76
C GLN A 170 7.87 -4.28 -17.87
N VAL A 171 8.55 -3.23 -17.41
CA VAL A 171 8.03 -1.86 -17.34
C VAL A 171 9.03 -0.86 -17.92
N ASN A 172 9.68 -1.25 -19.02
CA ASN A 172 10.61 -0.39 -19.74
C ASN A 172 9.91 0.90 -20.21
N GLY A 173 10.65 2.00 -20.22
CA GLY A 173 10.11 3.30 -20.63
C GLY A 173 9.45 4.13 -19.52
N LEU A 174 9.18 3.54 -18.35
CA LEU A 174 8.68 4.26 -17.19
C LEU A 174 9.82 4.76 -16.30
N ASP A 175 9.68 5.97 -15.76
CA ASP A 175 10.54 6.47 -14.70
C ASP A 175 10.36 5.70 -13.39
N LEU A 176 11.26 5.91 -12.44
CA LEU A 176 11.28 5.16 -11.20
C LEU A 176 10.03 5.38 -10.34
N GLU A 177 9.55 6.61 -10.27
CA GLU A 177 8.38 6.96 -9.45
C GLU A 177 7.10 6.35 -10.03
N SER A 178 6.93 6.39 -11.34
CA SER A 178 5.81 5.74 -12.03
C SER A 178 5.80 4.23 -11.78
N ARG A 179 6.96 3.58 -11.78
CA ARG A 179 7.08 2.15 -11.49
C ARG A 179 6.69 1.83 -10.04
N LEU A 180 7.13 2.64 -9.08
CA LEU A 180 6.74 2.52 -7.66
C LEU A 180 5.24 2.78 -7.47
N LEU A 181 4.68 3.75 -8.17
CA LEU A 181 3.24 4.00 -8.14
C LEU A 181 2.42 2.82 -8.66
N ILE A 182 2.89 2.10 -9.69
CA ILE A 182 2.21 0.88 -10.14
C ILE A 182 2.15 -0.14 -9.02
N THR A 183 3.26 -0.40 -8.33
CA THR A 183 3.31 -1.43 -7.28
C THR A 183 2.33 -1.17 -6.14
N ARG A 184 2.07 0.10 -5.84
CA ARG A 184 1.08 0.52 -4.84
C ARG A 184 -0.34 0.58 -5.40
N SER A 185 -0.51 1.12 -6.60
CA SER A 185 -1.82 1.44 -7.14
C SER A 185 -2.58 0.21 -7.63
N ILE A 186 -1.88 -0.86 -8.01
CA ILE A 186 -2.51 -2.02 -8.65
C ILE A 186 -3.60 -2.65 -7.77
N SER A 187 -3.35 -2.80 -6.47
CA SER A 187 -4.32 -3.36 -5.54
C SER A 187 -5.55 -2.46 -5.40
N ILE A 188 -5.30 -1.16 -5.28
CA ILE A 188 -6.35 -0.17 -5.06
C ILE A 188 -7.20 -0.02 -6.33
N TYR A 189 -6.55 0.18 -7.48
CA TYR A 189 -7.27 0.35 -8.74
C TYR A 189 -8.11 -0.88 -9.11
N THR A 190 -7.55 -2.09 -9.01
CA THR A 190 -8.25 -3.33 -9.31
C THR A 190 -9.49 -3.49 -8.44
N GLU A 191 -9.40 -3.15 -7.16
CA GLU A 191 -10.52 -3.25 -6.24
C GLU A 191 -11.59 -2.18 -6.50
N VAL A 192 -11.18 -0.92 -6.75
CA VAL A 192 -12.09 0.17 -7.13
C VAL A 192 -12.82 -0.15 -8.44
N GLU A 193 -12.11 -0.64 -9.45
CA GLU A 193 -12.71 -1.06 -10.72
C GLU A 193 -13.73 -2.18 -10.52
N ARG A 194 -13.38 -3.19 -9.73
CA ARG A 194 -14.27 -4.30 -9.41
C ARG A 194 -15.54 -3.83 -8.69
N MET A 195 -15.38 -3.02 -7.64
CA MET A 195 -16.50 -2.48 -6.87
C MET A 195 -17.37 -1.56 -7.72
N SER A 196 -16.77 -0.71 -8.55
CA SER A 196 -17.51 0.16 -9.45
C SER A 196 -18.40 -0.64 -10.41
N LYS A 197 -17.90 -1.75 -10.94
CA LYS A 197 -18.67 -2.66 -11.80
C LYS A 197 -19.79 -3.36 -11.03
N MET A 198 -19.53 -3.87 -9.82
CA MET A 198 -20.50 -4.57 -8.99
C MET A 198 -21.65 -3.64 -8.55
N CYS A 199 -21.31 -2.43 -8.13
CA CYS A 199 -22.27 -1.41 -7.70
C CYS A 199 -22.90 -0.66 -8.87
N LYS A 200 -22.52 -0.97 -10.11
CA LYS A 200 -22.96 -0.27 -11.32
C LYS A 200 -22.79 1.25 -11.17
N LEU A 201 -21.62 1.66 -10.67
CA LEU A 201 -21.30 3.07 -10.51
C LEU A 201 -21.06 3.69 -11.89
N ASP A 202 -21.65 4.85 -12.10
CA ASP A 202 -21.56 5.69 -13.29
C ASP A 202 -21.48 7.18 -12.91
N ALA A 203 -21.55 8.06 -13.87
CA ALA A 203 -21.42 9.50 -13.67
C ALA A 203 -22.52 10.10 -12.75
N ASP A 204 -23.69 9.47 -12.67
CA ASP A 204 -24.83 9.94 -11.87
C ASP A 204 -24.80 9.41 -10.43
N LYS A 205 -24.02 8.36 -10.18
CA LYS A 205 -23.87 7.72 -8.89
C LYS A 205 -22.94 8.49 -7.97
N THR A 206 -23.16 8.29 -6.68
CA THR A 206 -22.41 8.95 -5.61
C THR A 206 -21.54 7.96 -4.87
N ALA A 207 -20.27 8.34 -4.67
CA ALA A 207 -19.31 7.60 -3.86
C ALA A 207 -18.87 8.45 -2.66
N VAL A 208 -18.70 7.80 -1.51
CA VAL A 208 -18.06 8.38 -0.33
C VAL A 208 -16.74 7.67 -0.10
N VAL A 209 -15.66 8.42 0.12
CA VAL A 209 -14.34 7.91 0.48
C VAL A 209 -14.03 8.37 1.90
N LEU A 210 -13.82 7.43 2.81
CA LEU A 210 -13.46 7.67 4.20
C LEU A 210 -11.95 7.56 4.36
N GLY A 211 -11.28 8.66 4.64
CA GLY A 211 -9.83 8.75 4.71
C GLY A 211 -9.20 9.37 3.47
N CYS A 212 -8.21 10.25 3.68
CA CYS A 212 -7.49 11.00 2.66
C CYS A 212 -5.98 10.68 2.67
N GLY A 213 -5.60 9.52 3.20
CA GLY A 213 -4.27 8.95 3.06
C GLY A 213 -3.99 8.50 1.63
N MET A 214 -2.88 7.80 1.41
CA MET A 214 -2.49 7.35 0.07
C MET A 214 -3.54 6.48 -0.60
N GLU A 215 -4.12 5.52 0.14
CA GLU A 215 -5.19 4.65 -0.36
C GLU A 215 -6.45 5.43 -0.73
N GLY A 216 -6.82 6.42 0.08
CA GLY A 216 -7.99 7.27 -0.17
C GLY A 216 -7.82 8.14 -1.41
N LEU A 217 -6.67 8.78 -1.56
CA LEU A 217 -6.37 9.62 -2.73
C LEU A 217 -6.29 8.80 -4.02
N LEU A 218 -5.67 7.62 -3.97
CA LEU A 218 -5.68 6.69 -5.12
C LEU A 218 -7.10 6.21 -5.45
N THR A 219 -7.93 5.96 -4.44
CA THR A 219 -9.35 5.60 -4.64
C THR A 219 -10.11 6.73 -5.31
N VAL A 220 -9.93 7.98 -4.86
CA VAL A 220 -10.55 9.16 -5.49
C VAL A 220 -10.12 9.28 -6.96
N ALA A 221 -8.81 9.20 -7.23
CA ALA A 221 -8.26 9.27 -8.58
C ALA A 221 -8.79 8.12 -9.47
N ALA A 222 -8.84 6.89 -8.94
CA ALA A 222 -9.36 5.73 -9.65
C ALA A 222 -10.85 5.92 -10.01
N LEU A 223 -11.69 6.31 -9.06
CA LEU A 223 -13.10 6.61 -9.30
C LEU A 223 -13.26 7.70 -10.37
N LYS A 224 -12.47 8.76 -10.28
CA LYS A 224 -12.49 9.85 -11.25
C LYS A 224 -12.14 9.39 -12.66
N THR A 225 -11.11 8.57 -12.81
CA THR A 225 -10.72 8.01 -14.12
C THR A 225 -11.74 7.01 -14.67
N LEU A 226 -12.55 6.38 -13.82
CA LEU A 226 -13.68 5.53 -14.21
C LEU A 226 -14.93 6.32 -14.57
N GLY A 227 -14.91 7.66 -14.46
CA GLY A 227 -16.03 8.53 -14.84
C GLY A 227 -17.01 8.83 -13.72
N ILE A 228 -16.76 8.36 -12.50
CA ILE A 228 -17.58 8.72 -11.32
C ILE A 228 -17.22 10.15 -10.91
N ASN A 229 -18.19 11.06 -10.94
CA ASN A 229 -17.95 12.49 -10.73
C ASN A 229 -18.36 12.98 -9.33
N LYS A 230 -19.36 12.37 -8.71
CA LYS A 230 -19.87 12.77 -7.40
C LYS A 230 -19.15 12.00 -6.29
N ILE A 231 -17.89 12.41 -6.01
CA ILE A 231 -17.04 11.77 -5.00
C ILE A 231 -16.91 12.70 -3.80
N THR A 232 -17.48 12.29 -2.66
CA THR A 232 -17.35 13.02 -1.38
C THR A 232 -16.25 12.38 -0.55
N VAL A 233 -15.25 13.16 -0.15
CA VAL A 233 -14.19 12.71 0.77
C VAL A 233 -14.47 13.18 2.18
N ILE A 234 -14.24 12.32 3.16
CA ILE A 234 -14.44 12.63 4.59
C ILE A 234 -13.11 12.38 5.31
N ASP A 235 -12.53 13.43 5.89
CA ASP A 235 -11.31 13.36 6.71
C ASP A 235 -11.15 14.65 7.55
N LYS A 236 -9.98 14.83 8.18
CA LYS A 236 -9.60 16.06 8.89
C LYS A 236 -9.66 17.26 7.93
N GLU A 237 -10.07 18.43 8.41
CA GLU A 237 -10.22 19.63 7.57
C GLU A 237 -8.92 20.04 6.87
N SER A 238 -7.76 19.72 7.48
CA SER A 238 -6.44 19.95 6.88
C SER A 238 -6.23 19.25 5.53
N GLU A 239 -6.96 18.15 5.28
CA GLU A 239 -6.84 17.34 4.06
C GLU A 239 -7.67 17.84 2.88
N LYS A 240 -8.52 18.85 3.10
CA LYS A 240 -9.45 19.37 2.09
C LYS A 240 -8.77 19.75 0.78
N SER A 241 -7.72 20.56 0.86
CA SER A 241 -7.02 21.02 -0.35
C SER A 241 -6.50 19.86 -1.19
N ARG A 242 -5.93 18.86 -0.52
CA ARG A 242 -5.37 17.66 -1.16
C ARG A 242 -6.47 16.80 -1.78
N ALA A 243 -7.56 16.56 -1.08
CA ALA A 243 -8.68 15.79 -1.60
C ALA A 243 -9.26 16.42 -2.87
N MET A 244 -9.47 17.74 -2.85
CA MET A 244 -10.00 18.48 -4.01
C MET A 244 -9.03 18.44 -5.20
N GLU A 245 -7.72 18.54 -4.97
CA GLU A 245 -6.70 18.44 -6.01
C GLU A 245 -6.68 17.08 -6.70
N PHE A 246 -6.96 16.00 -5.95
CA PHE A 246 -7.05 14.63 -6.46
C PHE A 246 -8.39 14.30 -7.15
N GLY A 247 -9.32 15.25 -7.22
CA GLY A 247 -10.54 15.14 -8.00
C GLY A 247 -11.80 14.85 -7.16
N ALA A 248 -11.75 15.04 -5.83
CA ALA A 248 -12.97 15.04 -5.03
C ALA A 248 -13.93 16.14 -5.52
N TRP A 249 -15.21 15.83 -5.55
CA TRP A 249 -16.26 16.79 -5.86
C TRP A 249 -16.69 17.58 -4.63
N GLU A 250 -16.68 16.93 -3.47
CA GLU A 250 -17.03 17.53 -2.19
C GLU A 250 -16.09 17.02 -1.10
N PHE A 251 -15.82 17.84 -0.10
CA PHE A 251 -15.07 17.47 1.09
C PHE A 251 -15.84 17.81 2.36
N ILE A 252 -15.89 16.89 3.29
CA ILE A 252 -16.57 17.04 4.58
C ILE A 252 -15.58 16.77 5.71
N GLY A 253 -15.29 17.80 6.52
CA GLY A 253 -14.46 17.65 7.71
C GLY A 253 -15.10 16.71 8.73
N SER A 254 -14.33 15.73 9.20
CA SER A 254 -14.79 14.70 10.16
C SER A 254 -15.11 15.24 11.56
N HIS A 255 -14.55 16.40 11.92
CA HIS A 255 -14.70 17.05 13.24
C HIS A 255 -15.76 18.15 13.26
N GLY A 256 -16.91 17.96 12.61
CA GLY A 256 -18.01 18.92 12.64
C GLY A 256 -18.74 18.95 13.97
N LYS A 257 -19.33 20.14 14.35
CA LYS A 257 -20.04 20.35 15.61
C LYS A 257 -21.21 19.36 15.86
N ASN A 258 -21.71 18.69 14.81
CA ASN A 258 -22.85 17.75 14.88
C ASN A 258 -22.43 16.28 14.65
N GLY A 259 -21.14 15.96 14.70
CA GLY A 259 -20.67 14.58 14.54
C GLY A 259 -21.19 13.88 13.28
N VAL A 260 -21.51 12.59 13.39
CA VAL A 260 -21.99 11.75 12.26
C VAL A 260 -23.30 12.28 11.65
N ALA A 261 -24.20 12.86 12.45
CA ALA A 261 -25.45 13.41 11.94
C ALA A 261 -25.21 14.59 10.99
N GLY A 262 -24.33 15.52 11.38
CA GLY A 262 -23.96 16.65 10.52
C GLY A 262 -23.26 16.22 9.22
N VAL A 263 -22.47 15.15 9.25
CA VAL A 263 -21.87 14.57 8.04
C VAL A 263 -22.94 14.01 7.11
N LYS A 264 -23.93 13.27 7.64
CA LYS A 264 -25.07 12.76 6.85
C LYS A 264 -25.85 13.87 6.15
N ASP A 265 -26.12 14.95 6.86
CA ASP A 265 -26.86 16.08 6.31
C ASP A 265 -26.09 16.76 5.19
N LYS A 266 -24.77 16.91 5.34
CA LYS A 266 -23.89 17.42 4.29
C LYS A 266 -23.83 16.51 3.06
N ILE A 267 -23.74 15.18 3.24
CA ILE A 267 -23.79 14.22 2.13
C ILE A 267 -25.09 14.38 1.36
N ARG A 268 -26.24 14.43 2.07
CA ARG A 268 -27.55 14.64 1.42
C ARG A 268 -27.63 15.98 0.72
N ALA A 269 -27.16 17.05 1.33
CA ALA A 269 -27.17 18.38 0.73
C ALA A 269 -26.34 18.43 -0.55
N ALA A 270 -25.19 17.77 -0.55
CA ALA A 270 -24.29 17.72 -1.70
C ALA A 270 -24.83 16.78 -2.81
N ALA A 271 -25.19 15.55 -2.47
CA ALA A 271 -25.49 14.48 -3.43
C ALA A 271 -26.99 14.26 -3.69
N GLY A 272 -27.88 14.91 -2.94
CA GLY A 272 -29.34 14.71 -3.00
C GLY A 272 -29.81 13.48 -2.23
N ASP A 273 -28.95 12.53 -1.91
CA ASP A 273 -29.24 11.31 -1.14
C ASP A 273 -27.94 10.79 -0.49
N MET A 274 -28.02 9.64 0.19
CA MET A 274 -26.86 8.91 0.69
C MET A 274 -26.08 8.26 -0.48
N ALA A 275 -24.85 7.80 -0.21
CA ALA A 275 -23.97 7.26 -1.24
C ALA A 275 -24.43 5.90 -1.79
N ASP A 276 -24.18 5.66 -3.08
CA ASP A 276 -24.35 4.36 -3.72
C ASP A 276 -23.20 3.39 -3.32
N ALA A 277 -22.02 3.92 -3.05
CA ALA A 277 -20.88 3.17 -2.52
C ALA A 277 -20.09 3.96 -1.50
N VAL A 278 -19.58 3.27 -0.47
CA VAL A 278 -18.68 3.84 0.54
C VAL A 278 -17.36 3.05 0.52
N PHE A 279 -16.27 3.75 0.26
CA PHE A 279 -14.91 3.20 0.27
C PHE A 279 -14.23 3.57 1.59
N ILE A 280 -13.85 2.56 2.38
CA ILE A 280 -13.16 2.76 3.65
C ILE A 280 -11.66 2.67 3.40
N CYS A 281 -10.99 3.83 3.46
CA CYS A 281 -9.56 3.99 3.22
C CYS A 281 -8.84 4.46 4.49
N THR A 282 -9.34 4.08 5.64
CA THR A 282 -8.78 4.42 6.95
C THR A 282 -8.75 3.19 7.85
N ASP A 283 -7.69 3.04 8.63
CA ASP A 283 -7.57 1.97 9.63
C ASP A 283 -8.36 2.27 10.92
N SER A 284 -8.98 3.45 11.00
CA SER A 284 -9.80 3.83 12.13
C SER A 284 -11.01 2.90 12.28
N PRO A 285 -11.21 2.28 13.45
CA PRO A 285 -12.41 1.50 13.75
C PRO A 285 -13.71 2.30 13.55
N MET A 286 -13.63 3.62 13.71
CA MET A 286 -14.75 4.54 13.45
C MET A 286 -15.19 4.51 11.99
N GLY A 287 -14.25 4.44 11.03
CA GLY A 287 -14.57 4.39 9.60
C GLY A 287 -15.58 3.30 9.29
N ARG A 288 -15.40 2.10 9.81
CA ARG A 288 -16.32 0.97 9.64
C ARG A 288 -17.67 1.19 10.29
N ASN A 289 -17.68 1.64 11.54
CA ASN A 289 -18.91 1.81 12.31
C ASN A 289 -19.83 2.88 11.71
N VAL A 290 -19.26 3.88 11.02
CA VAL A 290 -20.03 4.97 10.42
C VAL A 290 -20.33 4.77 8.94
N ALA A 291 -19.56 3.96 8.21
CA ALA A 291 -19.70 3.78 6.77
C ALA A 291 -21.14 3.44 6.36
N ARG A 292 -21.78 2.52 7.09
CA ARG A 292 -23.17 2.11 6.82
C ARG A 292 -24.17 3.26 6.96
N ARG A 293 -23.85 4.29 7.73
CA ARG A 293 -24.72 5.46 7.92
C ARG A 293 -24.62 6.44 6.76
N PHE A 294 -23.61 6.31 5.90
CA PHE A 294 -23.35 7.19 4.77
C PHE A 294 -23.81 6.61 3.43
N MET A 295 -24.33 5.39 3.42
CA MET A 295 -24.79 4.73 2.20
C MET A 295 -26.32 4.58 2.16
N LYS A 296 -26.85 4.41 0.95
CA LYS A 296 -28.25 3.98 0.70
C LYS A 296 -28.47 2.55 1.23
N ASN A 297 -29.71 2.16 1.43
CA ASN A 297 -30.04 0.78 1.81
C ASN A 297 -29.59 -0.26 0.76
N SER A 298 -29.58 0.13 -0.51
CA SER A 298 -29.09 -0.67 -1.64
C SER A 298 -27.62 -0.41 -1.97
N GLY A 299 -26.94 0.40 -1.17
CA GLY A 299 -25.53 0.75 -1.38
C GLY A 299 -24.58 -0.36 -0.98
N SER A 300 -23.31 -0.18 -1.29
CA SER A 300 -22.24 -1.14 -0.99
C SER A 300 -21.10 -0.50 -0.22
N ILE A 301 -20.43 -1.30 0.61
CA ILE A 301 -19.22 -0.90 1.35
C ILE A 301 -18.04 -1.67 0.80
N CYS A 302 -16.96 -0.95 0.49
CA CYS A 302 -15.67 -1.50 0.09
C CYS A 302 -14.60 -1.10 1.11
N GLU A 303 -13.99 -2.08 1.75
CA GLU A 303 -12.83 -1.87 2.62
C GLU A 303 -11.56 -1.89 1.79
N MET A 304 -10.93 -0.73 1.62
CA MET A 304 -9.69 -0.56 0.85
C MET A 304 -8.45 -0.68 1.73
N GLY A 305 -8.56 -0.35 3.01
CA GLY A 305 -7.47 -0.41 3.97
C GLY A 305 -7.10 -1.86 4.29
N PHE A 306 -5.79 -2.14 4.35
CA PHE A 306 -5.29 -3.38 4.90
C PHE A 306 -5.47 -3.28 6.41
N LEU A 307 -6.47 -3.99 6.94
CA LEU A 307 -6.60 -4.13 8.39
C LEU A 307 -5.38 -4.85 8.91
N CYS A 308 -4.41 -4.08 9.29
CA CYS A 308 -3.32 -4.55 10.10
C CYS A 308 -3.93 -5.22 11.31
N GLY A 309 -3.74 -6.53 11.44
CA GLY A 309 -4.41 -7.45 12.37
C GLY A 309 -4.27 -7.18 13.87
N TRP A 310 -3.99 -5.96 14.25
CA TRP A 310 -3.78 -5.48 15.60
C TRP A 310 -5.05 -5.43 16.43
N ARG A 311 -6.19 -5.20 15.79
CA ARG A 311 -7.47 -5.20 16.46
C ARG A 311 -8.44 -6.05 15.67
N ARG A 312 -8.44 -7.34 15.92
CA ARG A 312 -9.60 -8.20 15.68
C ARG A 312 -10.74 -7.66 16.51
N THR A 313 -11.39 -6.61 16.01
CA THR A 313 -12.67 -6.22 16.59
C THR A 313 -13.70 -7.30 16.23
N PRO A 314 -14.56 -7.70 17.17
CA PRO A 314 -15.62 -8.71 16.92
C PRO A 314 -16.60 -8.34 15.80
N THR A 315 -16.50 -7.14 15.26
CA THR A 315 -17.32 -6.57 14.18
C THR A 315 -17.11 -7.21 12.81
N ALA A 316 -16.11 -8.07 12.61
CA ALA A 316 -15.95 -8.83 11.36
C ALA A 316 -17.19 -9.69 10.98
N ARG A 317 -18.10 -9.93 11.89
CA ARG A 317 -19.36 -10.63 11.61
C ARG A 317 -20.46 -9.77 10.99
N TYR A 318 -20.30 -8.44 10.93
CA TYR A 318 -21.34 -7.54 10.44
C TYR A 318 -21.24 -7.20 8.96
N PHE A 319 -20.20 -7.65 8.26
CA PHE A 319 -19.98 -7.33 6.86
C PHE A 319 -19.96 -8.61 6.01
N GLU A 320 -21.05 -9.36 6.04
CA GLU A 320 -21.22 -10.48 5.08
C GLU A 320 -21.16 -10.00 3.63
N ASP A 321 -21.46 -8.71 3.40
CA ASP A 321 -21.44 -8.07 2.08
C ASP A 321 -20.16 -7.23 1.82
N SER A 322 -19.26 -7.08 2.78
CA SER A 322 -18.00 -6.38 2.58
C SER A 322 -16.92 -7.36 2.13
N MET A 323 -16.37 -7.11 0.95
CA MET A 323 -15.23 -7.89 0.46
C MET A 323 -13.94 -7.17 0.81
N PRO A 324 -13.03 -7.79 1.59
CA PRO A 324 -11.74 -7.18 1.88
C PRO A 324 -10.93 -7.02 0.60
N ALA A 325 -10.44 -5.82 0.35
CA ALA A 325 -9.43 -5.58 -0.67
C ALA A 325 -8.12 -6.18 -0.17
N GLY A 326 -7.63 -7.21 -0.82
CA GLY A 326 -6.33 -7.77 -0.50
C GLY A 326 -6.26 -9.29 -0.63
N GLY A 327 -5.09 -9.76 -0.98
CA GLY A 327 -4.77 -11.18 -1.02
C GLY A 327 -4.99 -11.86 -2.37
N ARG A 328 -5.29 -11.13 -3.43
CA ARG A 328 -5.41 -11.71 -4.78
C ARG A 328 -4.08 -11.67 -5.52
N PHE A 329 -3.85 -12.69 -6.34
CA PHE A 329 -2.85 -12.62 -7.40
C PHE A 329 -3.37 -11.67 -8.49
N TYR A 330 -2.54 -10.71 -8.87
CA TYR A 330 -2.83 -9.84 -9.99
C TYR A 330 -2.47 -10.56 -11.29
N ALA A 331 -3.41 -10.63 -12.21
CA ALA A 331 -3.16 -11.13 -13.55
C ALA A 331 -2.47 -10.07 -14.41
N ALA A 332 -1.88 -10.46 -15.53
CA ALA A 332 -1.27 -9.53 -16.48
C ALA A 332 -2.21 -8.38 -16.86
N ARG A 333 -3.50 -8.70 -17.02
CA ARG A 333 -4.56 -7.72 -17.31
C ARG A 333 -4.69 -6.64 -16.24
N ASP A 334 -4.53 -6.98 -14.96
CA ASP A 334 -4.67 -6.02 -13.86
C ASP A 334 -3.55 -4.99 -13.89
N TYR A 335 -2.34 -5.39 -14.30
CA TYR A 335 -1.22 -4.48 -14.54
C TYR A 335 -1.47 -3.55 -15.73
N GLU A 336 -2.00 -4.07 -16.83
CA GLU A 336 -2.38 -3.25 -17.99
C GLU A 336 -3.44 -2.22 -17.62
N ASN A 337 -4.48 -2.63 -16.90
CA ASN A 337 -5.52 -1.74 -16.41
C ASN A 337 -4.95 -0.67 -15.46
N CYS A 338 -4.02 -1.03 -14.59
CA CYS A 338 -3.36 -0.08 -13.70
C CYS A 338 -2.49 0.92 -14.48
N MET A 339 -1.75 0.48 -15.50
CA MET A 339 -0.99 1.39 -16.36
C MET A 339 -1.90 2.34 -17.13
N ASN A 340 -3.01 1.84 -17.66
CA ASN A 340 -4.02 2.68 -18.32
C ASN A 340 -4.66 3.69 -17.35
N PHE A 341 -4.88 3.29 -16.10
CA PHE A 341 -5.32 4.21 -15.04
C PHE A 341 -4.31 5.34 -14.83
N LEU A 342 -3.02 5.02 -14.69
CA LEU A 342 -1.98 6.03 -14.48
C LEU A 342 -1.89 6.98 -15.68
N ALA A 343 -1.96 6.46 -16.92
CA ALA A 343 -1.96 7.26 -18.13
C ALA A 343 -3.16 8.22 -18.16
N LYS A 344 -4.36 7.70 -17.90
CA LYS A 344 -5.59 8.51 -17.88
C LYS A 344 -5.58 9.55 -16.75
N ALA A 345 -5.04 9.20 -15.58
CA ALA A 345 -4.87 10.14 -14.49
C ALA A 345 -3.92 11.30 -14.88
N ALA A 346 -2.84 11.00 -15.61
CA ALA A 346 -1.94 12.01 -16.14
C ALA A 346 -2.62 12.92 -17.18
N GLU A 347 -3.40 12.36 -18.11
CA GLU A 347 -4.21 13.13 -19.06
C GLU A 347 -5.19 14.07 -18.37
N MET A 348 -5.80 13.61 -17.27
CA MET A 348 -6.70 14.40 -16.42
C MET A 348 -5.97 15.35 -15.47
N LYS A 349 -4.64 15.37 -15.50
CA LYS A 349 -3.76 16.19 -14.65
C LYS A 349 -3.96 15.92 -13.14
N LEU A 350 -4.33 14.69 -12.77
CA LEU A 350 -4.38 14.30 -11.37
C LEU A 350 -2.95 14.16 -10.84
N PRO A 351 -2.64 14.72 -9.66
CA PRO A 351 -1.25 14.89 -9.22
C PRO A 351 -0.69 13.63 -8.53
N LEU A 352 -0.75 12.45 -9.17
CA LEU A 352 -0.31 11.19 -8.56
C LEU A 352 1.16 11.22 -8.15
N TYR A 353 2.00 12.04 -8.81
CA TYR A 353 3.41 12.23 -8.43
C TYR A 353 3.58 12.78 -7.01
N LYS A 354 2.57 13.47 -6.45
CA LYS A 354 2.57 13.98 -5.07
C LYS A 354 2.36 12.89 -4.02
N LEU A 355 2.03 11.67 -4.44
CA LEU A 355 1.81 10.56 -3.52
C LEU A 355 3.10 10.05 -2.89
N ILE A 356 4.24 10.16 -3.56
CA ILE A 356 5.55 9.82 -2.98
C ILE A 356 6.12 11.06 -2.30
N THR A 357 5.87 11.19 -1.00
CA THR A 357 6.19 12.40 -0.23
C THR A 357 7.59 12.37 0.39
N HIS A 358 8.10 11.19 0.73
CA HIS A 358 9.41 11.04 1.38
C HIS A 358 10.26 9.99 0.68
N ARG A 359 11.56 10.26 0.63
CA ARG A 359 12.58 9.42 0.01
C ARG A 359 13.71 9.21 0.99
N TYR A 360 14.01 7.96 1.28
CA TYR A 360 15.05 7.54 2.19
C TYR A 360 16.02 6.61 1.48
N LYS A 361 17.26 6.53 1.96
CA LYS A 361 18.21 5.49 1.57
C LYS A 361 17.90 4.21 2.34
N LEU A 362 18.42 3.07 1.86
CA LEU A 362 18.24 1.78 2.54
C LEU A 362 18.76 1.84 3.99
N GLU A 363 19.86 2.54 4.21
CA GLU A 363 20.46 2.72 5.54
C GLU A 363 19.59 3.55 6.49
N GLU A 364 18.62 4.30 5.97
CA GLU A 364 17.70 5.13 6.74
C GLU A 364 16.34 4.44 6.99
N ILE A 365 16.26 3.12 6.79
CA ILE A 365 15.01 2.33 6.82
C ILE A 365 14.23 2.50 8.15
N ASN A 366 14.92 2.59 9.28
CA ASN A 366 14.27 2.79 10.58
C ASN A 366 13.56 4.14 10.65
N GLU A 367 14.19 5.22 10.18
CA GLU A 367 13.53 6.53 10.12
C GLU A 367 12.38 6.54 9.11
N ALA A 368 12.55 5.89 7.96
CA ALA A 368 11.48 5.73 6.98
C ALA A 368 10.26 5.01 7.57
N MET A 369 10.47 3.94 8.35
CA MET A 369 9.39 3.23 9.06
C MET A 369 8.69 4.12 10.08
N TRP A 370 9.45 4.86 10.88
CA TRP A 370 8.88 5.77 11.86
C TRP A 370 8.12 6.93 11.23
N THR A 371 8.53 7.41 10.07
CA THR A 371 7.78 8.42 9.30
C THR A 371 6.38 7.90 8.92
N VAL A 372 6.27 6.62 8.53
CA VAL A 372 4.96 6.02 8.29
C VAL A 372 4.15 5.88 9.58
N VAL A 373 4.78 5.40 10.66
CA VAL A 373 4.11 5.19 11.96
C VAL A 373 3.57 6.51 12.53
N ARG A 374 4.29 7.61 12.33
CA ARG A 374 3.89 8.96 12.78
C ARG A 374 2.91 9.65 11.83
N GLU A 375 2.53 8.99 10.73
CA GLU A 375 1.63 9.55 9.71
C GLU A 375 2.15 10.89 9.12
N GLU A 376 3.47 11.08 9.05
CA GLU A 376 4.11 12.31 8.57
C GLU A 376 4.14 12.45 7.05
N GLY A 377 3.67 11.43 6.31
CA GLY A 377 3.65 11.43 4.84
C GLY A 377 2.60 10.52 4.24
N LEU A 378 2.50 10.52 2.92
CA LEU A 378 1.60 9.64 2.17
C LEU A 378 2.33 8.36 1.76
N GLY A 379 3.16 8.46 0.73
CA GLY A 379 3.99 7.37 0.24
C GLY A 379 5.43 7.59 0.67
N ILE A 380 5.97 6.61 1.37
CA ILE A 380 7.36 6.61 1.83
C ILE A 380 8.10 5.54 1.04
N ALA A 381 9.14 5.94 0.34
CA ALA A 381 9.93 5.05 -0.50
C ALA A 381 11.39 5.00 -0.02
N VAL A 382 11.97 3.80 -0.07
CA VAL A 382 13.38 3.54 0.18
C VAL A 382 14.08 3.33 -1.16
N PHE A 383 15.15 4.05 -1.40
CA PHE A 383 15.93 4.04 -2.63
C PHE A 383 17.34 3.54 -2.36
N ASN A 384 17.91 2.84 -3.34
CA ASN A 384 19.27 2.31 -3.28
C ASN A 384 20.31 3.16 -4.03
N ARG A 385 19.85 4.28 -4.63
CA ARG A 385 20.71 5.20 -5.37
C ARG A 385 20.33 6.65 -5.09
#